data_c5445d9159541b592a232bb81a17d9ce
#
_entry.id   c5445d9159541b592a232bb81a17d9ce
#
_cell.length_a   1.000
_cell.length_b   1.000
_cell.length_c   1.000
_cell.angle_alpha   90.00
_cell.angle_beta   90.00
_cell.angle_gamma   90.00
#
_symmetry.space_group_name_H-M   'P 1'
#
loop_
_entity.id
_entity.type
_entity.pdbx_description
1 polymer ?
#
loop_
_entity_poly.entity_id
_entity_poly.type
_entity_poly.pdbx_seq_one_letter_code
_entity_poly.pdbx_strand_id
1 'polypeptide(L)'
;MCNVKKLLLVILICLPALTFAQDVTNSKVVATLRFQIFDKYLIIPATVTNSIDTLHFIFDTGAEITTFNQETAKTLKLESKEMAGMSGTDDVVINVPISTISLLYLAKTRIPFVKVYLENLTQFKGSPVRIDGIIGVDLLKTFVVTIDYEHQVMQLYRAGKTPPEVKGKRMPLALNFKTPVIEAMISLPDGNTIANRYHFISGGEYGILFNWPFVEKYHLNTLLPITNTDKVQDLFKVLTYTNTTVPFLAMGAHRVEQVPASYSKDVDDASSITEVAGAIGYFVWKQFRSITINYNERELFLEK
;
A
#
# COMPACT_ATOMS: atom_id res chain seq x y z
N MET A 1 61.70 67.52 -17.47
CA MET A 1 60.57 67.41 -16.53
C MET A 1 59.51 66.54 -17.19
N CYS A 2 59.44 65.27 -16.80
CA CYS A 2 58.52 64.29 -17.40
C CYS A 2 57.53 63.87 -16.34
N ASN A 3 56.23 64.19 -16.52
CA ASN A 3 55.12 63.84 -15.62
C ASN A 3 54.62 62.45 -15.95
N VAL A 4 54.87 61.51 -15.06
CA VAL A 4 54.29 60.17 -15.13
C VAL A 4 52.96 60.17 -14.42
N LYS A 5 51.81 60.08 -15.18
CA LYS A 5 50.48 59.88 -14.65
C LYS A 5 50.32 58.42 -14.24
N LYS A 6 50.12 58.16 -12.95
CA LYS A 6 49.76 56.83 -12.42
C LYS A 6 48.33 56.52 -12.80
N LEU A 7 48.11 55.47 -13.64
CA LEU A 7 46.84 54.92 -13.97
C LEU A 7 46.44 53.90 -12.90
N LEU A 8 45.42 54.20 -12.10
CA LEU A 8 44.86 53.29 -11.10
C LEU A 8 43.86 52.31 -11.79
N LEU A 9 44.29 51.07 -11.94
CA LEU A 9 43.44 50.03 -12.49
C LEU A 9 42.56 49.48 -11.35
N VAL A 10 41.24 49.81 -11.37
CA VAL A 10 40.25 49.25 -10.45
C VAL A 10 39.80 47.94 -11.03
N ILE A 11 40.26 46.82 -10.46
CA ILE A 11 39.76 45.48 -10.79
C ILE A 11 38.42 45.25 -10.05
N LEU A 12 37.33 45.31 -10.77
CA LEU A 12 35.99 44.97 -10.28
C LEU A 12 35.85 43.44 -10.24
N ILE A 13 36.02 42.82 -9.06
CA ILE A 13 35.82 41.39 -8.87
C ILE A 13 34.32 41.16 -8.84
N CYS A 14 33.73 40.69 -9.96
CA CYS A 14 32.40 40.12 -9.98
C CYS A 14 32.42 38.77 -9.28
N LEU A 15 32.04 38.70 -8.03
CA LEU A 15 31.68 37.46 -7.36
C LEU A 15 30.37 36.93 -7.99
N PRO A 16 30.35 35.71 -8.54
CA PRO A 16 29.06 35.10 -8.95
C PRO A 16 28.26 34.85 -7.67
N ALA A 17 27.13 35.53 -7.54
CA ALA A 17 26.13 35.20 -6.56
C ALA A 17 25.63 33.79 -6.90
N LEU A 18 26.10 32.79 -6.17
CA LEU A 18 25.47 31.46 -6.14
C LEU A 18 24.07 31.62 -5.54
N THR A 19 23.10 31.89 -6.40
CA THR A 19 21.71 31.72 -6.05
C THR A 19 21.48 30.21 -5.84
N PHE A 20 21.54 29.79 -4.57
CA PHE A 20 20.93 28.53 -4.19
C PHE A 20 19.45 28.67 -4.52
N ALA A 21 19.04 28.10 -5.64
CA ALA A 21 17.63 27.81 -5.88
C ALA A 21 17.20 26.92 -4.71
N GLN A 22 16.54 27.50 -3.72
CA GLN A 22 15.75 26.71 -2.78
C GLN A 22 14.70 26.01 -3.65
N ASP A 23 14.89 24.70 -3.85
CA ASP A 23 13.82 23.82 -4.27
C ASP A 23 12.70 23.99 -3.24
N VAL A 24 11.79 24.90 -3.52
CA VAL A 24 10.52 25.00 -2.82
C VAL A 24 9.79 23.72 -3.19
N THR A 25 10.04 22.66 -2.42
CA THR A 25 9.30 21.42 -2.50
C THR A 25 7.86 21.78 -2.19
N ASN A 26 7.05 21.86 -3.25
CA ASN A 26 5.63 22.19 -3.15
C ASN A 26 4.89 20.95 -2.61
N SER A 27 5.06 20.69 -1.32
CA SER A 27 4.52 19.56 -0.55
C SER A 27 3.02 19.72 -0.26
N LYS A 28 2.31 20.43 -1.13
CA LYS A 28 0.91 20.74 -0.92
C LYS A 28 0.05 19.48 -0.96
N VAL A 29 -0.72 19.26 0.10
CA VAL A 29 -1.85 18.31 0.09
C VAL A 29 -2.77 18.65 -1.08
N VAL A 30 -2.94 17.70 -2.00
CA VAL A 30 -3.80 17.88 -3.19
C VAL A 30 -5.19 17.31 -2.98
N ALA A 31 -5.35 16.35 -2.06
CA ALA A 31 -6.65 15.86 -1.62
C ALA A 31 -6.59 15.39 -0.17
N THR A 32 -7.71 15.55 0.51
CA THR A 32 -7.98 15.00 1.84
C THR A 32 -9.29 14.23 1.77
N LEU A 33 -9.25 12.96 2.12
CA LEU A 33 -10.39 12.05 2.09
C LEU A 33 -10.66 11.57 3.51
N ARG A 34 -11.92 11.59 3.94
CA ARG A 34 -12.33 10.82 5.13
C ARG A 34 -12.55 9.38 4.69
N PHE A 35 -11.97 8.44 5.43
CA PHE A 35 -12.23 7.03 5.21
C PHE A 35 -13.07 6.43 6.33
N GLN A 36 -13.72 5.32 6.03
CA GLN A 36 -14.39 4.48 7.01
C GLN A 36 -13.62 3.16 7.14
N ILE A 37 -13.72 2.52 8.30
CA ILE A 37 -13.19 1.17 8.48
C ILE A 37 -14.39 0.24 8.61
N PHE A 38 -14.47 -0.73 7.72
CA PHE A 38 -15.43 -1.81 7.78
C PHE A 38 -14.67 -3.13 7.69
N ASP A 39 -14.90 -3.99 8.65
CA ASP A 39 -14.31 -5.32 8.73
C ASP A 39 -12.81 -5.35 8.37
N LYS A 40 -12.06 -4.38 8.96
CA LYS A 40 -10.61 -4.16 8.77
C LYS A 40 -10.21 -3.50 7.43
N TYR A 41 -11.14 -3.26 6.50
CA TYR A 41 -10.87 -2.57 5.25
C TYR A 41 -11.06 -1.06 5.37
N LEU A 42 -10.14 -0.31 4.75
CA LEU A 42 -10.27 1.15 4.61
C LEU A 42 -11.11 1.46 3.38
N ILE A 43 -12.25 2.11 3.60
CA ILE A 43 -13.17 2.51 2.52
C ILE A 43 -13.02 4.00 2.28
N ILE A 44 -12.63 4.37 1.06
CA ILE A 44 -12.46 5.77 0.62
C ILE A 44 -13.52 6.15 -0.43
N PRO A 45 -13.99 7.42 -0.40
CA PRO A 45 -14.92 7.92 -1.42
C PRO A 45 -14.19 8.30 -2.71
N ALA A 46 -14.82 8.00 -3.84
CA ALA A 46 -14.37 8.41 -5.16
C ALA A 46 -15.55 8.79 -6.04
N THR A 47 -15.31 9.51 -7.14
CA THR A 47 -16.30 9.77 -8.20
C THR A 47 -15.66 9.52 -9.57
N VAL A 48 -16.49 9.26 -10.58
CA VAL A 48 -16.03 9.09 -11.97
C VAL A 48 -16.71 10.10 -12.86
N THR A 49 -16.15 10.36 -14.04
CA THR A 49 -16.77 11.23 -15.04
C THR A 49 -18.17 10.70 -15.39
N ASN A 50 -19.13 11.61 -15.50
CA ASN A 50 -20.53 11.32 -15.85
C ASN A 50 -21.33 10.55 -14.77
N SER A 51 -20.82 10.44 -13.55
CA SER A 51 -21.61 9.98 -12.40
C SER A 51 -21.69 11.08 -11.36
N ILE A 52 -22.89 11.25 -10.79
CA ILE A 52 -23.12 12.14 -9.63
C ILE A 52 -23.00 11.37 -8.32
N ASP A 53 -22.98 10.03 -8.39
CA ASP A 53 -22.92 9.18 -7.23
C ASP A 53 -21.49 9.10 -6.68
N THR A 54 -21.39 9.13 -5.36
CA THR A 54 -20.15 8.79 -4.67
C THR A 54 -19.98 7.27 -4.66
N LEU A 55 -18.86 6.82 -5.18
CA LEU A 55 -18.46 5.42 -5.17
C LEU A 55 -17.58 5.15 -3.96
N HIS A 56 -17.62 3.94 -3.44
CA HIS A 56 -16.85 3.52 -2.27
C HIS A 56 -15.84 2.45 -2.67
N PHE A 57 -14.56 2.78 -2.51
CA PHE A 57 -13.45 1.89 -2.83
C PHE A 57 -12.74 1.42 -1.60
N ILE A 58 -12.44 0.13 -1.54
CA ILE A 58 -11.45 -0.39 -0.60
C ILE A 58 -10.07 0.11 -1.03
N PHE A 59 -9.31 0.69 -0.11
CA PHE A 59 -7.89 0.98 -0.33
C PHE A 59 -7.05 -0.24 0.03
N ASP A 60 -6.41 -0.83 -0.98
CA ASP A 60 -5.56 -2.01 -0.82
C ASP A 60 -4.23 -1.85 -1.55
N THR A 61 -3.15 -1.78 -0.78
CA THR A 61 -1.79 -1.66 -1.33
C THR A 61 -1.32 -2.90 -2.08
N GLY A 62 -2.01 -4.03 -1.92
CA GLY A 62 -1.80 -5.26 -2.69
C GLY A 62 -2.50 -5.26 -4.05
N ALA A 63 -3.47 -4.38 -4.27
CA ALA A 63 -4.20 -4.29 -5.53
C ALA A 63 -3.35 -3.61 -6.62
N GLU A 64 -2.78 -4.39 -7.53
CA GLU A 64 -1.91 -3.90 -8.59
C GLU A 64 -2.63 -3.09 -9.66
N ILE A 65 -3.90 -3.38 -9.89
CA ILE A 65 -4.79 -2.72 -10.85
C ILE A 65 -6.09 -2.39 -10.14
N THR A 66 -6.60 -1.18 -10.34
CA THR A 66 -7.90 -0.78 -9.82
C THR A 66 -9.00 -1.73 -10.32
N THR A 67 -9.84 -2.21 -9.41
CA THR A 67 -10.95 -3.13 -9.71
C THR A 67 -12.27 -2.43 -9.48
N PHE A 68 -13.22 -2.59 -10.40
CA PHE A 68 -14.60 -2.16 -10.25
C PHE A 68 -15.52 -3.35 -10.04
N ASN A 69 -16.47 -3.20 -9.14
CA ASN A 69 -17.56 -4.15 -9.03
C ASN A 69 -18.35 -4.21 -10.34
N GLN A 70 -18.66 -5.40 -10.82
CA GLN A 70 -19.38 -5.61 -12.08
C GLN A 70 -20.74 -4.91 -12.12
N GLU A 71 -21.46 -4.85 -11.01
CA GLU A 71 -22.74 -4.13 -10.93
C GLU A 71 -22.54 -2.63 -11.11
N THR A 72 -21.53 -2.06 -10.46
CA THR A 72 -21.17 -0.66 -10.64
C THR A 72 -20.70 -0.39 -12.06
N ALA A 73 -19.89 -1.28 -12.63
CA ALA A 73 -19.43 -1.17 -14.02
C ALA A 73 -20.60 -1.15 -15.01
N LYS A 74 -21.62 -2.01 -14.83
CA LYS A 74 -22.86 -2.00 -15.64
C LYS A 74 -23.60 -0.67 -15.52
N THR A 75 -23.76 -0.14 -14.31
CA THR A 75 -24.41 1.15 -14.06
C THR A 75 -23.68 2.29 -14.76
N LEU A 76 -22.36 2.26 -14.74
CA LEU A 76 -21.49 3.23 -15.40
C LEU A 76 -21.31 3.00 -16.89
N LYS A 77 -21.91 1.94 -17.44
CA LYS A 77 -21.78 1.51 -18.84
C LYS A 77 -20.33 1.34 -19.27
N LEU A 78 -19.51 0.77 -18.38
CA LEU A 78 -18.14 0.42 -18.69
C LEU A 78 -18.12 -0.81 -19.59
N GLU A 79 -17.77 -0.61 -20.84
CA GLU A 79 -17.62 -1.71 -21.81
C GLU A 79 -16.27 -2.39 -21.64
N SER A 80 -16.26 -3.71 -21.70
CA SER A 80 -15.03 -4.51 -21.78
C SER A 80 -14.90 -5.06 -23.19
N LYS A 81 -13.73 -4.89 -23.78
CA LYS A 81 -13.36 -5.46 -25.09
C LYS A 81 -12.23 -6.48 -24.98
N GLU A 82 -11.64 -6.60 -23.82
CA GLU A 82 -10.46 -7.41 -23.57
C GLU A 82 -10.60 -8.17 -22.27
N MET A 83 -9.83 -9.26 -22.14
CA MET A 83 -9.68 -10.02 -20.91
C MET A 83 -8.22 -9.92 -20.45
N ALA A 84 -7.99 -9.94 -19.16
CA ALA A 84 -6.65 -10.01 -18.58
C ALA A 84 -6.62 -10.97 -17.40
N GLY A 85 -5.44 -11.55 -17.18
CA GLY A 85 -5.21 -12.38 -16.01
C GLY A 85 -5.26 -11.56 -14.72
N MET A 86 -5.97 -12.06 -13.73
CA MET A 86 -5.99 -11.55 -12.36
C MET A 86 -5.73 -12.73 -11.43
N SER A 87 -4.88 -12.54 -10.44
CA SER A 87 -4.65 -13.51 -9.37
C SER A 87 -5.14 -12.93 -8.03
N GLY A 88 -5.69 -13.81 -7.21
CA GLY A 88 -5.98 -13.55 -5.80
C GLY A 88 -4.78 -13.90 -4.92
N THR A 89 -5.06 -14.24 -3.67
CA THR A 89 -4.07 -14.77 -2.72
C THR A 89 -3.66 -16.20 -3.04
N ASP A 90 -4.39 -16.89 -3.90
CA ASP A 90 -4.26 -18.33 -4.20
C ASP A 90 -3.46 -18.65 -5.49
N ASP A 91 -2.72 -17.69 -6.05
CA ASP A 91 -1.95 -17.80 -7.31
C ASP A 91 -2.77 -18.31 -8.53
N VAL A 92 -4.06 -18.61 -8.35
CA VAL A 92 -4.93 -18.99 -9.44
C VAL A 92 -5.15 -17.75 -10.32
N VAL A 93 -4.72 -17.85 -11.58
CA VAL A 93 -4.94 -16.78 -12.55
C VAL A 93 -6.26 -17.03 -13.26
N ILE A 94 -7.20 -16.14 -13.06
CA ILE A 94 -8.45 -16.12 -13.85
C ILE A 94 -8.43 -15.00 -14.87
N ASN A 95 -9.12 -15.18 -15.97
CA ASN A 95 -9.32 -14.13 -16.96
C ASN A 95 -10.55 -13.30 -16.57
N VAL A 96 -10.33 -12.03 -16.28
CA VAL A 96 -11.38 -11.07 -15.96
C VAL A 96 -11.51 -10.00 -17.04
N PRO A 97 -12.72 -9.49 -17.28
CA PRO A 97 -12.93 -8.39 -18.19
C PRO A 97 -12.14 -7.15 -17.73
N ILE A 98 -11.54 -6.45 -18.68
CA ILE A 98 -10.88 -5.17 -18.44
C ILE A 98 -11.55 -4.05 -19.20
N SER A 99 -11.55 -2.86 -18.60
CA SER A 99 -12.05 -1.64 -19.19
C SER A 99 -11.09 -0.49 -18.89
N THR A 100 -11.44 0.70 -19.37
CA THR A 100 -10.70 1.94 -19.05
C THR A 100 -11.68 3.01 -18.66
N ILE A 101 -11.41 3.70 -17.58
CA ILE A 101 -12.11 4.92 -17.19
C ILE A 101 -11.26 6.14 -17.54
N SER A 102 -11.90 7.16 -18.10
CA SER A 102 -11.18 8.36 -18.53
C SER A 102 -10.67 9.16 -17.34
N LEU A 103 -11.48 9.30 -16.29
CA LEU A 103 -11.13 10.04 -15.08
C LEU A 103 -11.76 9.39 -13.85
N LEU A 104 -10.94 9.17 -12.84
CA LEU A 104 -11.34 8.90 -11.47
C LEU A 104 -11.00 10.14 -10.63
N TYR A 105 -11.90 10.56 -9.76
CA TYR A 105 -11.69 11.70 -8.87
C TYR A 105 -11.66 11.23 -7.42
N LEU A 106 -10.62 11.66 -6.71
CA LEU A 106 -10.51 11.57 -5.26
C LEU A 106 -10.62 12.97 -4.69
N ALA A 107 -11.76 13.30 -4.08
CA ALA A 107 -12.18 14.67 -3.82
C ALA A 107 -12.16 15.50 -5.14
N LYS A 108 -11.29 16.52 -5.22
CA LYS A 108 -11.14 17.35 -6.43
C LYS A 108 -9.92 16.95 -7.29
N THR A 109 -9.22 15.91 -6.91
CA THR A 109 -7.98 15.48 -7.59
C THR A 109 -8.27 14.39 -8.62
N ARG A 110 -7.76 14.58 -9.83
CA ARG A 110 -7.98 13.69 -10.97
C ARG A 110 -6.91 12.63 -11.07
N ILE A 111 -7.32 11.39 -11.35
CA ILE A 111 -6.47 10.30 -11.80
C ILE A 111 -6.93 9.96 -13.23
N PRO A 112 -6.15 10.29 -14.27
CA PRO A 112 -6.56 10.07 -15.66
C PRO A 112 -6.25 8.66 -16.14
N PHE A 113 -7.05 8.16 -17.07
CA PHE A 113 -6.83 6.93 -17.85
C PHE A 113 -6.50 5.71 -16.98
N VAL A 114 -7.38 5.37 -16.05
CA VAL A 114 -7.23 4.21 -15.21
C VAL A 114 -7.71 2.97 -15.94
N LYS A 115 -6.80 2.01 -16.18
CA LYS A 115 -7.16 0.66 -16.61
C LYS A 115 -7.74 -0.08 -15.41
N VAL A 116 -8.88 -0.75 -15.58
CA VAL A 116 -9.61 -1.37 -14.47
C VAL A 116 -9.99 -2.81 -14.79
N TYR A 117 -9.94 -3.66 -13.78
CA TYR A 117 -10.59 -4.95 -13.79
C TYR A 117 -12.09 -4.80 -13.46
N LEU A 118 -12.90 -5.69 -14.02
CA LEU A 118 -14.33 -5.77 -13.72
C LEU A 118 -14.60 -7.11 -13.02
N GLU A 119 -14.84 -7.07 -11.71
CA GLU A 119 -14.92 -8.25 -10.86
C GLU A 119 -16.18 -8.25 -10.00
N ASN A 120 -16.64 -9.43 -9.63
CA ASN A 120 -17.79 -9.58 -8.75
C ASN A 120 -17.33 -9.54 -7.28
N LEU A 121 -17.53 -8.41 -6.61
CA LEU A 121 -17.10 -8.16 -5.24
C LEU A 121 -18.16 -8.59 -4.20
N THR A 122 -18.77 -9.79 -4.39
CA THR A 122 -19.84 -10.29 -3.50
C THR A 122 -19.39 -10.61 -2.08
N GLN A 123 -18.10 -10.83 -1.85
CA GLN A 123 -17.51 -11.03 -0.53
C GLN A 123 -17.73 -9.84 0.42
N PHE A 124 -17.97 -8.64 -0.13
CA PHE A 124 -18.22 -7.43 0.66
C PHE A 124 -19.72 -7.09 0.85
N LYS A 125 -20.62 -8.01 0.60
CA LYS A 125 -22.08 -7.78 0.72
C LYS A 125 -22.55 -7.37 2.12
N GLY A 126 -21.79 -7.70 3.18
CA GLY A 126 -22.05 -7.27 4.55
C GLY A 126 -21.66 -5.84 4.89
N SER A 127 -21.01 -5.12 3.99
CA SER A 127 -20.58 -3.74 4.21
C SER A 127 -21.78 -2.80 4.42
N PRO A 128 -21.66 -1.81 5.33
CA PRO A 128 -22.69 -0.78 5.56
C PRO A 128 -22.91 0.13 4.36
N VAL A 129 -21.94 0.15 3.43
CA VAL A 129 -22.03 0.84 2.16
C VAL A 129 -21.72 -0.14 1.03
N ARG A 130 -22.30 0.10 -0.15
CA ARG A 130 -21.97 -0.71 -1.33
C ARG A 130 -20.48 -0.51 -1.66
N ILE A 131 -19.75 -1.61 -1.83
CA ILE A 131 -18.37 -1.58 -2.31
C ILE A 131 -18.37 -1.57 -3.83
N ASP A 132 -17.91 -0.47 -4.40
CA ASP A 132 -17.90 -0.21 -5.83
C ASP A 132 -16.60 -0.64 -6.50
N GLY A 133 -15.53 -0.84 -5.72
CA GLY A 133 -14.25 -1.29 -6.24
C GLY A 133 -13.14 -1.37 -5.20
N ILE A 134 -11.94 -1.66 -5.70
CA ILE A 134 -10.70 -1.72 -4.94
C ILE A 134 -9.67 -0.86 -5.67
N ILE A 135 -8.91 -0.04 -4.95
CA ILE A 135 -7.85 0.81 -5.49
C ILE A 135 -6.59 0.73 -4.62
N GLY A 136 -5.44 0.63 -5.23
CA GLY A 136 -4.17 0.53 -4.50
C GLY A 136 -3.01 1.16 -5.25
N VAL A 137 -2.30 0.38 -6.02
CA VAL A 137 -1.06 0.78 -6.70
C VAL A 137 -1.24 1.98 -7.62
N ASP A 138 -2.39 2.11 -8.30
CA ASP A 138 -2.66 3.28 -9.16
C ASP A 138 -2.67 4.58 -8.35
N LEU A 139 -3.17 4.53 -7.10
CA LEU A 139 -3.11 5.65 -6.17
C LEU A 139 -1.66 5.92 -5.72
N LEU A 140 -0.96 4.87 -5.29
CA LEU A 140 0.40 4.96 -4.75
C LEU A 140 1.45 5.40 -5.77
N LYS A 141 1.25 5.09 -7.05
CA LYS A 141 2.10 5.60 -8.16
C LYS A 141 1.88 7.08 -8.42
N THR A 142 0.66 7.56 -8.17
CA THR A 142 0.24 8.92 -8.50
C THR A 142 0.53 9.91 -7.38
N PHE A 143 0.53 9.43 -6.11
CA PHE A 143 0.63 10.28 -4.93
C PHE A 143 1.56 9.70 -3.87
N VAL A 144 2.10 10.58 -3.03
CA VAL A 144 2.51 10.20 -1.68
C VAL A 144 1.25 10.14 -0.83
N VAL A 145 1.03 9.01 -0.16
CA VAL A 145 -0.22 8.73 0.57
C VAL A 145 0.07 8.65 2.06
N THR A 146 -0.59 9.50 2.85
CA THR A 146 -0.59 9.41 4.32
C THR A 146 -1.96 8.94 4.78
N ILE A 147 -1.97 7.88 5.60
CA ILE A 147 -3.16 7.31 6.23
C ILE A 147 -3.08 7.64 7.72
N ASP A 148 -3.92 8.52 8.20
CA ASP A 148 -4.07 8.86 9.62
C ASP A 148 -5.23 8.04 10.20
N TYR A 149 -4.90 7.00 10.96
CA TYR A 149 -5.89 6.11 11.58
C TYR A 149 -6.61 6.77 12.76
N GLU A 150 -5.93 7.68 13.47
CA GLU A 150 -6.51 8.37 14.61
C GLU A 150 -7.67 9.29 14.19
N HIS A 151 -7.48 10.04 13.10
CA HIS A 151 -8.48 10.98 12.60
C HIS A 151 -9.33 10.40 11.45
N GLN A 152 -9.03 9.17 11.00
CA GLN A 152 -9.65 8.52 9.84
C GLN A 152 -9.59 9.39 8.58
N VAL A 153 -8.40 9.91 8.29
CA VAL A 153 -8.14 10.79 7.15
C VAL A 153 -7.01 10.24 6.31
N MET A 154 -7.23 10.19 5.00
CA MET A 154 -6.20 9.95 4.00
C MET A 154 -5.83 11.26 3.32
N GLN A 155 -4.55 11.61 3.36
CA GLN A 155 -4.00 12.77 2.67
C GLN A 155 -3.18 12.32 1.47
N LEU A 156 -3.44 12.97 0.33
CA LEU A 156 -2.70 12.74 -0.91
C LEU A 156 -1.83 13.96 -1.19
N TYR A 157 -0.55 13.71 -1.44
CA TYR A 157 0.41 14.73 -1.85
C TYR A 157 0.89 14.42 -3.28
N ARG A 158 1.36 15.42 -3.99
CA ARG A 158 1.96 15.19 -5.32
C ARG A 158 3.10 14.19 -5.22
N ALA A 159 3.20 13.34 -6.25
CA ALA A 159 4.34 12.43 -6.39
C ALA A 159 5.68 13.22 -6.39
N GLY A 160 6.70 12.68 -5.76
CA GLY A 160 8.01 13.29 -5.61
C GLY A 160 8.57 13.08 -4.21
N LYS A 161 9.35 14.05 -3.72
CA LYS A 161 9.92 13.99 -2.38
C LYS A 161 8.85 13.92 -1.30
N THR A 162 9.13 13.19 -0.24
CA THR A 162 8.24 13.12 0.92
C THR A 162 8.08 14.51 1.54
N PRO A 163 6.84 14.95 1.79
CA PRO A 163 6.58 16.24 2.41
C PRO A 163 7.24 16.38 3.79
N PRO A 164 7.80 17.53 4.14
CA PRO A 164 8.50 17.73 5.42
C PRO A 164 7.57 17.64 6.65
N GLU A 165 6.27 17.83 6.46
CA GLU A 165 5.25 17.67 7.50
C GLU A 165 4.93 16.21 7.85
N VAL A 166 5.36 15.24 7.01
CA VAL A 166 5.20 13.81 7.28
C VAL A 166 5.96 13.44 8.54
N LYS A 167 5.26 12.81 9.44
CA LYS A 167 5.79 12.36 10.73
C LYS A 167 6.11 10.87 10.71
N GLY A 168 6.81 10.43 11.76
CA GLY A 168 7.14 9.03 11.95
C GLY A 168 8.59 8.68 11.61
N LYS A 169 8.92 7.41 11.84
CA LYS A 169 10.26 6.87 11.55
C LYS A 169 10.29 6.34 10.13
N ARG A 170 11.26 6.82 9.37
CA ARG A 170 11.50 6.39 7.99
C ARG A 170 12.05 4.98 7.94
N MET A 171 11.53 4.19 7.00
CA MET A 171 12.01 2.87 6.62
C MET A 171 12.19 2.80 5.10
N PRO A 172 13.16 2.02 4.59
CA PRO A 172 13.24 1.67 3.18
C PRO A 172 12.00 0.88 2.75
N LEU A 173 11.51 1.17 1.55
CA LEU A 173 10.45 0.47 0.88
C LEU A 173 10.99 -0.15 -0.41
N ALA A 174 10.83 -1.45 -0.59
CA ALA A 174 11.02 -2.11 -1.87
C ALA A 174 9.68 -2.35 -2.55
N LEU A 175 9.70 -2.77 -3.81
CA LEU A 175 8.51 -3.31 -4.48
C LEU A 175 8.83 -4.71 -4.99
N ASN A 176 7.91 -5.64 -4.77
CA ASN A 176 7.88 -6.92 -5.44
C ASN A 176 6.67 -6.89 -6.40
N PHE A 177 6.91 -7.09 -7.69
CA PHE A 177 5.99 -6.76 -8.78
C PHE A 177 5.54 -5.31 -8.73
N LYS A 178 4.59 -4.92 -7.95
CA LYS A 178 4.18 -3.52 -7.68
C LYS A 178 3.75 -3.34 -6.23
N THR A 179 3.67 -4.43 -5.49
CA THR A 179 3.26 -4.43 -4.09
C THR A 179 4.39 -3.95 -3.19
N PRO A 180 4.11 -3.12 -2.17
CA PRO A 180 5.12 -2.65 -1.24
C PRO A 180 5.68 -3.80 -0.40
N VAL A 181 7.00 -3.80 -0.24
CA VAL A 181 7.75 -4.78 0.54
C VAL A 181 8.65 -4.06 1.54
N ILE A 182 8.67 -4.54 2.77
CA ILE A 182 9.51 -4.04 3.84
C ILE A 182 10.36 -5.17 4.44
N GLU A 183 11.48 -4.80 5.04
CA GLU A 183 12.24 -5.69 5.92
C GLU A 183 11.63 -5.67 7.31
N ALA A 184 11.38 -6.85 7.86
CA ALA A 184 10.89 -7.02 9.22
C ALA A 184 11.49 -8.27 9.85
N MET A 185 11.46 -8.31 11.18
CA MET A 185 12.02 -9.41 11.98
C MET A 185 10.94 -9.94 12.93
N ILE A 186 10.70 -11.23 12.88
CA ILE A 186 9.85 -11.93 13.85
C ILE A 186 10.70 -12.55 14.97
N SER A 187 10.12 -12.66 16.17
CA SER A 187 10.71 -13.50 17.23
C SER A 187 10.02 -14.84 17.32
N LEU A 188 10.77 -15.82 17.77
CA LEU A 188 10.27 -17.15 18.12
C LEU A 188 10.10 -17.29 19.64
N PRO A 189 9.33 -18.27 20.14
CA PRO A 189 9.13 -18.49 21.57
C PRO A 189 10.42 -18.77 22.36
N ASP A 190 11.46 -19.32 21.70
CA ASP A 190 12.78 -19.58 22.29
C ASP A 190 13.67 -18.33 22.37
N GLY A 191 13.19 -17.17 21.92
CA GLY A 191 13.92 -15.90 21.88
C GLY A 191 14.74 -15.68 20.61
N ASN A 192 14.89 -16.67 19.73
CA ASN A 192 15.53 -16.50 18.44
C ASN A 192 14.71 -15.55 17.56
N THR A 193 15.37 -14.92 16.58
CA THR A 193 14.73 -13.99 15.64
C THR A 193 15.05 -14.35 14.20
N ILE A 194 14.10 -14.08 13.31
CA ILE A 194 14.25 -14.33 11.87
C ILE A 194 13.91 -13.03 11.15
N ALA A 195 14.88 -12.44 10.45
CA ALA A 195 14.69 -11.28 9.58
C ALA A 195 14.39 -11.75 8.15
N ASN A 196 13.41 -11.12 7.52
CA ASN A 196 13.07 -11.36 6.13
C ASN A 196 12.29 -10.18 5.54
N ARG A 197 11.93 -10.28 4.26
CA ARG A 197 11.07 -9.32 3.57
C ARG A 197 9.62 -9.77 3.61
N TYR A 198 8.72 -8.82 3.73
CA TYR A 198 7.28 -9.05 3.79
C TYR A 198 6.55 -8.06 2.89
N HIS A 199 5.52 -8.51 2.20
CA HIS A 199 4.54 -7.57 1.61
C HIS A 199 3.89 -6.74 2.72
N PHE A 200 3.61 -5.47 2.46
CA PHE A 200 2.96 -4.55 3.40
C PHE A 200 1.60 -4.16 2.85
N ILE A 201 0.56 -4.93 3.20
CA ILE A 201 -0.75 -4.95 2.54
C ILE A 201 -1.83 -4.38 3.46
N SER A 202 -2.51 -3.30 3.03
CA SER A 202 -3.62 -2.69 3.79
C SER A 202 -4.94 -3.44 3.64
N GLY A 203 -5.12 -4.20 2.57
CA GLY A 203 -6.32 -5.01 2.32
C GLY A 203 -6.30 -6.41 2.94
N GLY A 204 -5.30 -6.74 3.76
CA GLY A 204 -5.21 -8.03 4.43
C GLY A 204 -5.77 -8.00 5.85
N GLU A 205 -6.73 -8.87 6.17
CA GLU A 205 -7.38 -8.94 7.48
C GLU A 205 -6.56 -9.58 8.60
N TYR A 206 -5.34 -9.97 8.33
CA TYR A 206 -4.41 -10.68 9.22
C TYR A 206 -3.43 -9.73 9.91
N GLY A 207 -2.64 -10.26 10.84
CA GLY A 207 -1.42 -9.63 11.34
C GLY A 207 -0.25 -9.99 10.42
N ILE A 208 0.10 -11.28 10.36
CA ILE A 208 1.07 -11.83 9.41
C ILE A 208 0.42 -13.03 8.73
N LEU A 209 0.47 -13.06 7.40
CA LEU A 209 0.17 -14.25 6.61
C LEU A 209 1.50 -14.78 6.05
N PHE A 210 1.96 -15.92 6.58
CA PHE A 210 3.21 -16.53 6.15
C PHE A 210 3.04 -17.35 4.87
N ASN A 211 4.00 -17.25 3.98
CA ASN A 211 4.12 -18.12 2.82
C ASN A 211 4.63 -19.51 3.27
N TRP A 212 4.04 -20.58 2.75
CA TRP A 212 4.36 -21.96 3.17
C TRP A 212 5.85 -22.30 3.05
N PRO A 213 6.59 -21.96 1.98
CA PRO A 213 8.02 -22.25 1.89
C PRO A 213 8.86 -21.62 3.02
N PHE A 214 8.43 -20.44 3.50
CA PHE A 214 9.06 -19.79 4.66
C PHE A 214 8.77 -20.55 5.97
N VAL A 215 7.51 -20.96 6.15
CA VAL A 215 7.09 -21.77 7.32
C VAL A 215 7.87 -23.08 7.39
N GLU A 216 8.00 -23.77 6.26
CA GLU A 216 8.71 -25.03 6.15
C GLU A 216 10.21 -24.87 6.41
N LYS A 217 10.85 -23.88 5.77
CA LYS A 217 12.28 -23.59 5.90
C LYS A 217 12.71 -23.34 7.35
N TYR A 218 11.88 -22.63 8.11
CA TYR A 218 12.19 -22.25 9.49
C TYR A 218 11.42 -23.06 10.53
N HIS A 219 10.71 -24.12 10.11
CA HIS A 219 9.94 -25.01 10.98
C HIS A 219 8.91 -24.28 11.86
N LEU A 220 8.34 -23.18 11.37
CA LEU A 220 7.41 -22.36 12.14
C LEU A 220 6.15 -23.12 12.57
N ASN A 221 5.73 -24.12 11.77
CA ASN A 221 4.62 -25.00 12.07
C ASN A 221 4.84 -25.90 13.31
N THR A 222 6.07 -26.02 13.80
CA THR A 222 6.43 -26.75 15.02
C THR A 222 6.91 -25.84 16.13
N LEU A 223 7.48 -24.69 15.81
CA LEU A 223 8.05 -23.74 16.77
C LEU A 223 7.00 -22.75 17.31
N LEU A 224 6.01 -22.40 16.52
CA LEU A 224 4.95 -21.48 16.95
C LEU A 224 3.74 -22.27 17.50
N PRO A 225 3.13 -21.80 18.59
CA PRO A 225 1.95 -22.47 19.16
C PRO A 225 0.75 -22.32 18.21
N ILE A 226 0.11 -23.43 17.86
CA ILE A 226 -1.14 -23.41 17.09
C ILE A 226 -2.28 -22.98 18.01
N THR A 227 -3.02 -21.95 17.63
CA THR A 227 -4.18 -21.46 18.39
C THR A 227 -5.48 -22.09 17.90
N ASN A 228 -5.71 -22.14 16.60
CA ASN A 228 -6.84 -22.79 15.95
C ASN A 228 -6.57 -23.02 14.45
N THR A 229 -7.56 -23.60 13.78
CA THR A 229 -7.56 -23.78 12.32
C THR A 229 -8.89 -23.31 11.78
N ASP A 230 -8.87 -22.45 10.76
CA ASP A 230 -10.05 -21.89 10.14
C ASP A 230 -10.11 -22.21 8.65
N LYS A 231 -11.34 -22.30 8.13
CA LYS A 231 -11.59 -22.36 6.69
C LYS A 231 -12.09 -20.99 6.23
N VAL A 232 -11.38 -20.40 5.29
CA VAL A 232 -11.68 -19.08 4.75
C VAL A 232 -12.01 -19.21 3.27
N GLN A 233 -13.13 -18.62 2.85
CA GLN A 233 -13.44 -18.46 1.44
C GLN A 233 -12.60 -17.33 0.89
N ASP A 234 -11.63 -17.66 0.05
CA ASP A 234 -10.91 -16.70 -0.76
C ASP A 234 -11.67 -16.41 -2.06
N LEU A 235 -11.10 -15.61 -2.96
CA LEU A 235 -11.76 -15.23 -4.22
C LEU A 235 -12.25 -16.45 -5.02
N PHE A 236 -11.49 -17.56 -5.01
CA PHE A 236 -11.73 -18.68 -5.93
C PHE A 236 -11.96 -20.02 -5.24
N LYS A 237 -11.46 -20.23 -4.03
CA LYS A 237 -11.56 -21.51 -3.31
C LYS A 237 -11.62 -21.32 -1.79
N VAL A 238 -11.96 -22.40 -1.09
CA VAL A 238 -11.86 -22.46 0.38
C VAL A 238 -10.44 -22.90 0.75
N LEU A 239 -9.73 -22.06 1.48
CA LEU A 239 -8.40 -22.34 2.02
C LEU A 239 -8.48 -22.71 3.49
N THR A 240 -7.57 -23.59 3.93
CA THR A 240 -7.47 -23.97 5.34
C THR A 240 -6.26 -23.27 5.94
N TYR A 241 -6.48 -22.33 6.86
CA TYR A 241 -5.44 -21.62 7.57
C TYR A 241 -5.19 -22.21 8.96
N THR A 242 -3.93 -22.40 9.29
CA THR A 242 -3.50 -22.66 10.66
C THR A 242 -3.11 -21.33 11.29
N ASN A 243 -3.74 -21.00 12.40
CA ASN A 243 -3.53 -19.76 13.12
C ASN A 243 -2.54 -19.94 14.26
N THR A 244 -1.72 -18.93 14.49
CA THR A 244 -0.68 -18.90 15.50
C THR A 244 -0.48 -17.46 16.02
N THR A 245 0.47 -17.28 16.92
CA THR A 245 0.89 -15.96 17.42
C THR A 245 2.40 -15.87 17.40
N VAL A 246 2.91 -14.79 16.82
CA VAL A 246 4.33 -14.43 16.88
C VAL A 246 4.55 -13.56 18.12
N PRO A 247 5.53 -13.86 18.99
CA PRO A 247 5.76 -13.05 20.20
C PRO A 247 5.95 -11.56 19.91
N PHE A 248 6.75 -11.22 18.89
CA PHE A 248 6.79 -9.86 18.37
C PHE A 248 7.20 -9.80 16.90
N LEU A 249 6.82 -8.68 16.27
CA LEU A 249 7.29 -8.23 14.96
C LEU A 249 8.03 -6.91 15.13
N ALA A 250 9.27 -6.83 14.66
CA ALA A 250 10.05 -5.59 14.62
C ALA A 250 10.17 -5.08 13.19
N MET A 251 9.89 -3.78 13.00
CA MET A 251 9.97 -3.07 11.72
C MET A 251 10.72 -1.77 11.95
N GLY A 252 11.99 -1.71 11.52
CA GLY A 252 12.87 -0.59 11.83
C GLY A 252 12.98 -0.35 13.34
N ALA A 253 12.60 0.86 13.78
CA ALA A 253 12.60 1.24 15.20
C ALA A 253 11.31 0.86 15.95
N HIS A 254 10.37 0.19 15.29
CA HIS A 254 9.07 -0.15 15.86
C HIS A 254 8.98 -1.64 16.19
N ARG A 255 8.27 -1.94 17.28
CA ARG A 255 7.96 -3.29 17.70
C ARG A 255 6.48 -3.42 18.00
N VAL A 256 5.86 -4.48 17.52
CA VAL A 256 4.47 -4.88 17.77
C VAL A 256 4.50 -6.23 18.46
N GLU A 257 3.85 -6.31 19.62
CA GLU A 257 3.82 -7.52 20.43
C GLU A 257 2.63 -8.40 20.10
N GLN A 258 2.75 -9.71 20.35
CA GLN A 258 1.67 -10.69 20.25
C GLN A 258 0.91 -10.61 18.92
N VAL A 259 1.64 -10.68 17.80
CA VAL A 259 1.08 -10.50 16.48
C VAL A 259 0.37 -11.77 16.04
N PRO A 260 -0.96 -11.72 15.76
CA PRO A 260 -1.66 -12.83 15.15
C PRO A 260 -1.03 -13.19 13.80
N ALA A 261 -0.80 -14.46 13.57
CA ALA A 261 -0.24 -14.93 12.32
C ALA A 261 -0.97 -16.19 11.83
N SER A 262 -0.93 -16.41 10.53
CA SER A 262 -1.56 -17.57 9.90
C SER A 262 -0.70 -18.09 8.76
N TYR A 263 -0.89 -19.34 8.39
CA TYR A 263 -0.33 -19.94 7.19
C TYR A 263 -1.26 -21.03 6.66
N SER A 264 -1.18 -21.28 5.34
CA SER A 264 -1.82 -22.43 4.68
C SER A 264 -0.74 -23.36 4.13
N LYS A 265 -1.07 -24.66 4.06
CA LYS A 265 -0.25 -25.67 3.38
C LYS A 265 -0.62 -25.83 1.91
N ASP A 266 -1.60 -25.10 1.45
CA ASP A 266 -2.07 -25.17 0.08
C ASP A 266 -1.00 -24.53 -0.83
N VAL A 267 -0.27 -25.37 -1.56
CA VAL A 267 0.88 -24.96 -2.39
C VAL A 267 0.49 -24.19 -3.64
N ASP A 268 -0.80 -24.20 -3.97
CA ASP A 268 -1.35 -23.52 -5.16
C ASP A 268 -1.84 -22.10 -4.85
N ASP A 269 -1.49 -21.54 -3.70
CA ASP A 269 -1.83 -20.17 -3.31
C ASP A 269 -0.62 -19.24 -3.31
N ALA A 270 -0.84 -17.93 -3.14
CA ALA A 270 0.25 -16.94 -3.07
C ALA A 270 1.23 -17.21 -1.91
N SER A 271 0.85 -18.04 -0.94
CA SER A 271 1.73 -18.51 0.13
C SER A 271 2.82 -19.50 -0.33
N SER A 272 2.80 -19.91 -1.60
CA SER A 272 3.87 -20.64 -2.26
C SER A 272 5.05 -19.76 -2.73
N ILE A 273 4.91 -18.43 -2.71
CA ILE A 273 5.95 -17.49 -3.13
C ILE A 273 7.16 -17.57 -2.19
N THR A 274 8.36 -17.67 -2.78
CA THR A 274 9.62 -17.80 -2.02
C THR A 274 10.40 -16.51 -1.83
N GLU A 275 10.08 -15.44 -2.57
CA GLU A 275 10.83 -14.17 -2.57
C GLU A 275 10.58 -13.32 -1.32
N VAL A 276 9.46 -13.56 -0.63
CA VAL A 276 9.09 -12.90 0.62
C VAL A 276 8.63 -13.96 1.63
N ALA A 277 8.76 -13.64 2.92
CA ALA A 277 8.30 -14.52 4.00
C ALA A 277 6.78 -14.62 4.10
N GLY A 278 6.08 -13.62 3.54
CA GLY A 278 4.63 -13.50 3.62
C GLY A 278 4.18 -12.05 3.53
N ALA A 279 3.03 -11.76 4.11
CA ALA A 279 2.41 -10.44 4.10
C ALA A 279 2.09 -9.96 5.53
N ILE A 280 2.25 -8.65 5.76
CA ILE A 280 1.86 -7.94 6.99
C ILE A 280 0.60 -7.14 6.68
N GLY A 281 -0.46 -7.37 7.48
CA GLY A 281 -1.78 -6.83 7.25
C GLY A 281 -2.31 -5.88 8.33
N TYR A 282 -3.62 -5.68 8.31
CA TYR A 282 -4.34 -4.68 9.09
C TYR A 282 -4.04 -4.69 10.60
N PHE A 283 -3.92 -5.86 11.24
CA PHE A 283 -3.65 -5.92 12.68
C PHE A 283 -2.34 -5.25 13.09
N VAL A 284 -1.37 -5.21 12.18
CA VAL A 284 -0.12 -4.47 12.37
C VAL A 284 -0.28 -3.01 11.99
N TRP A 285 -0.95 -2.74 10.85
CA TRP A 285 -1.16 -1.37 10.37
C TRP A 285 -1.84 -0.49 11.40
N LYS A 286 -2.92 -0.98 12.02
CA LYS A 286 -3.69 -0.24 13.05
C LYS A 286 -2.93 0.08 14.34
N GLN A 287 -1.72 -0.47 14.53
CA GLN A 287 -0.87 -0.14 15.68
C GLN A 287 -0.16 1.20 15.53
N PHE A 288 -0.24 1.80 14.35
CA PHE A 288 0.34 3.09 14.03
C PHE A 288 -0.75 4.16 13.98
N ARG A 289 -0.40 5.34 14.51
CA ARG A 289 -1.23 6.53 14.39
C ARG A 289 -1.35 6.93 12.93
N SER A 290 -0.21 7.00 12.24
CA SER A 290 -0.19 7.26 10.81
C SER A 290 0.85 6.44 10.07
N ILE A 291 0.55 6.19 8.79
CA ILE A 291 1.42 5.50 7.84
C ILE A 291 1.52 6.35 6.59
N THR A 292 2.73 6.72 6.18
CA THR A 292 2.96 7.40 4.89
C THR A 292 3.75 6.51 3.95
N ILE A 293 3.26 6.38 2.73
CA ILE A 293 3.86 5.56 1.66
C ILE A 293 4.26 6.48 0.51
N ASN A 294 5.55 6.47 0.17
CA ASN A 294 6.11 7.16 -1.00
C ASN A 294 6.76 6.16 -1.95
N TYR A 295 6.06 5.83 -3.04
CA TYR A 295 6.58 4.90 -4.04
C TYR A 295 7.76 5.45 -4.82
N ASN A 296 7.79 6.76 -5.09
CA ASN A 296 8.84 7.38 -5.90
C ASN A 296 10.19 7.36 -5.18
N GLU A 297 10.20 7.74 -3.91
CA GLU A 297 11.42 7.79 -3.09
C GLU A 297 11.71 6.44 -2.40
N ARG A 298 10.84 5.44 -2.56
CA ARG A 298 10.97 4.13 -1.89
C ARG A 298 11.05 4.28 -0.37
N GLU A 299 10.10 5.01 0.18
CA GLU A 299 10.06 5.34 1.60
C GLU A 299 8.72 4.97 2.21
N LEU A 300 8.79 4.44 3.42
CA LEU A 300 7.68 4.22 4.33
C LEU A 300 7.97 4.98 5.63
N PHE A 301 6.97 5.69 6.15
CA PHE A 301 7.05 6.34 7.46
C PHE A 301 5.98 5.77 8.37
N LEU A 302 6.39 5.36 9.56
CA LEU A 302 5.51 4.81 10.59
C LEU A 302 5.54 5.73 11.82
N GLU A 303 4.38 6.25 12.22
CA GLU A 303 4.19 7.07 13.42
C GLU A 303 3.35 6.27 14.44
N LYS A 304 3.83 6.17 15.70
CA LYS A 304 3.05 5.60 16.83
C LYS A 304 2.38 6.68 17.64
#